data_d20af53f6680141437cf3b9c3cdd7cbd
#
_entry.id   d20af53f6680141437cf3b9c3cdd7cbd
#
_cell.length_a   1.000
_cell.length_b   1.000
_cell.length_c   1.000
_cell.angle_alpha   90.00
_cell.angle_beta   90.00
_cell.angle_gamma   90.00
#
_symmetry.space_group_name_H-M   'P 1'
#
loop_
_entity.id
_entity.type
_entity.pdbx_description
1 polymer ?
#
loop_
_entity_poly.entity_id
_entity_poly.type
_entity_poly.pdbx_seq_one_letter_code
_entity_poly.pdbx_strand_id
1 'polypeptide(L)'
;MIKSAVTISLVPEARGGPFVFWDDLEGACRQAAELGFDAVEVFPPDADALEELDLKGLLERYKLKLAAVGTGAGWVKHKLRLTDPDRARREPARQFVQSIVEAAGKLGAPAIIGSMQGRWGDGMDRDEATFYLADALTGLGKQAARFGVPLLYEPLNRYETNFANTLADGSRILRQLQTDNVKLLADLFHMSIEEVDVAAALREATGDVGHVHFADSNRRPVGEGHTNMTPLMYALRHMGYDGYLSAEVFPYPDPASAARRTIDSFRRCTLDAAS
;
A
#
# COMPACT_ATOMS: atom_id res chain seq x y z
N MET A 1 7.28 5.14 17.04
CA MET A 1 8.48 4.44 16.46
C MET A 1 8.07 3.78 15.17
N ILE A 2 8.78 3.98 14.09
CA ILE A 2 8.55 3.35 12.79
C ILE A 2 8.69 1.83 12.90
N LYS A 3 7.81 1.07 12.26
CA LYS A 3 7.71 -0.38 12.34
C LYS A 3 7.97 -1.01 10.97
N SER A 4 8.39 -2.27 10.96
CA SER A 4 8.64 -3.04 9.75
C SER A 4 7.46 -3.89 9.34
N ALA A 5 7.21 -4.01 8.02
CA ALA A 5 6.26 -4.96 7.47
C ALA A 5 6.78 -5.60 6.18
N VAL A 6 6.21 -6.73 5.81
CA VAL A 6 6.55 -7.46 4.59
C VAL A 6 5.28 -7.94 3.89
N THR A 7 5.28 -7.88 2.56
CA THR A 7 4.11 -8.21 1.74
C THR A 7 3.96 -9.71 1.47
N ILE A 8 2.71 -10.15 1.49
CA ILE A 8 2.28 -11.51 1.15
C ILE A 8 1.17 -11.41 0.09
N SER A 9 1.34 -12.01 -1.07
CA SER A 9 0.29 -12.09 -2.07
C SER A 9 -0.34 -13.48 -2.10
N LEU A 10 -1.66 -13.51 -2.08
CA LEU A 10 -2.49 -14.71 -2.23
C LEU A 10 -3.23 -14.72 -3.59
N VAL A 11 -2.77 -13.92 -4.54
CA VAL A 11 -3.39 -13.70 -5.86
C VAL A 11 -2.52 -14.33 -6.94
N PRO A 12 -2.84 -15.53 -7.44
CA PRO A 12 -2.03 -16.21 -8.46
C PRO A 12 -1.88 -15.41 -9.75
N GLU A 13 -2.90 -14.63 -10.12
CA GLU A 13 -2.89 -13.78 -11.32
C GLU A 13 -1.90 -12.59 -11.22
N ALA A 14 -1.45 -12.25 -10.00
CA ALA A 14 -0.43 -11.23 -9.76
C ALA A 14 1.01 -11.80 -9.75
N ARG A 15 1.17 -13.10 -10.05
CA ARG A 15 2.49 -13.76 -9.96
C ARG A 15 3.52 -13.08 -10.85
N GLY A 16 4.71 -12.88 -10.26
CA GLY A 16 5.76 -12.05 -10.87
C GLY A 16 5.70 -10.58 -10.47
N GLY A 17 4.69 -10.17 -9.69
CA GLY A 17 4.60 -8.86 -9.07
C GLY A 17 5.55 -8.69 -7.87
N PRO A 18 5.59 -7.50 -7.28
CA PRO A 18 6.57 -7.13 -6.26
C PRO A 18 6.14 -7.56 -4.84
N PHE A 19 5.83 -8.81 -4.66
CA PHE A 19 5.48 -9.35 -3.35
C PHE A 19 6.56 -10.30 -2.86
N VAL A 20 6.95 -10.14 -1.59
CA VAL A 20 8.04 -10.93 -1.02
C VAL A 20 7.64 -12.39 -0.85
N PHE A 21 6.44 -12.63 -0.29
CA PHE A 21 5.91 -13.98 -0.10
C PHE A 21 4.68 -14.24 -0.95
N TRP A 22 4.46 -15.52 -1.28
CA TRP A 22 3.41 -15.97 -2.17
C TRP A 22 2.73 -17.24 -1.66
N ASP A 23 1.40 -17.31 -1.83
CA ASP A 23 0.52 -18.48 -1.71
C ASP A 23 0.42 -19.13 -0.32
N ASP A 24 1.50 -19.23 0.44
CA ASP A 24 1.53 -19.86 1.77
C ASP A 24 1.48 -18.77 2.86
N LEU A 25 0.26 -18.42 3.29
CA LEU A 25 0.05 -17.39 4.30
C LEU A 25 0.68 -17.77 5.65
N GLU A 26 0.51 -19.03 6.11
CA GLU A 26 1.06 -19.46 7.40
C GLU A 26 2.59 -19.51 7.38
N GLY A 27 3.17 -20.09 6.32
CA GLY A 27 4.64 -20.14 6.16
C GLY A 27 5.24 -18.74 6.03
N ALA A 28 4.57 -17.80 5.36
CA ALA A 28 4.99 -16.41 5.25
C ALA A 28 4.94 -15.68 6.61
N CYS A 29 3.85 -15.84 7.37
CA CYS A 29 3.75 -15.28 8.73
C CYS A 29 4.84 -15.83 9.66
N ARG A 30 5.09 -17.14 9.62
CA ARG A 30 6.16 -17.76 10.39
C ARG A 30 7.53 -17.16 10.04
N GLN A 31 7.88 -17.09 8.75
CA GLN A 31 9.15 -16.53 8.30
C GLN A 31 9.30 -15.05 8.67
N ALA A 32 8.23 -14.25 8.52
CA ALA A 32 8.22 -12.85 8.94
C ALA A 32 8.53 -12.71 10.44
N ALA A 33 7.87 -13.51 11.28
CA ALA A 33 8.09 -13.52 12.73
C ALA A 33 9.52 -13.97 13.11
N GLU A 34 10.03 -15.05 12.49
CA GLU A 34 11.39 -15.55 12.71
C GLU A 34 12.47 -14.52 12.32
N LEU A 35 12.23 -13.72 11.29
CA LEU A 35 13.11 -12.63 10.86
C LEU A 35 12.97 -11.39 11.75
N GLY A 36 11.90 -11.29 12.54
CA GLY A 36 11.63 -10.18 13.47
C GLY A 36 10.98 -8.97 12.82
N PHE A 37 10.11 -9.18 11.81
CA PHE A 37 9.20 -8.16 11.34
C PHE A 37 8.12 -7.88 12.40
N ASP A 38 7.64 -6.63 12.45
CA ASP A 38 6.55 -6.22 13.33
C ASP A 38 5.17 -6.60 12.78
N ALA A 39 5.07 -6.67 11.44
CA ALA A 39 3.79 -6.86 10.75
C ALA A 39 3.95 -7.56 9.39
N VAL A 40 2.82 -8.01 8.87
CA VAL A 40 2.66 -8.40 7.47
C VAL A 40 1.65 -7.47 6.79
N GLU A 41 1.75 -7.37 5.47
CA GLU A 41 0.78 -6.73 4.60
C GLU A 41 0.27 -7.77 3.62
N VAL A 42 -1.05 -7.89 3.47
CA VAL A 42 -1.65 -9.01 2.73
C VAL A 42 -2.41 -8.51 1.51
N PHE A 43 -2.20 -9.16 0.37
CA PHE A 43 -2.94 -8.97 -0.88
C PHE A 43 -3.81 -10.22 -1.13
N PRO A 44 -5.06 -10.24 -0.66
CA PRO A 44 -5.96 -11.36 -0.83
C PRO A 44 -6.66 -11.32 -2.19
N PRO A 45 -7.16 -12.46 -2.70
CA PRO A 45 -7.98 -12.51 -3.92
C PRO A 45 -9.35 -11.84 -3.75
N ASP A 46 -9.86 -11.85 -2.52
CA ASP A 46 -11.12 -11.24 -2.07
C ASP A 46 -11.14 -11.11 -0.54
N ALA A 47 -12.23 -10.57 0.01
CA ALA A 47 -12.38 -10.36 1.44
C ALA A 47 -12.52 -11.67 2.24
N ASP A 48 -13.18 -12.68 1.66
CA ASP A 48 -13.51 -13.93 2.33
C ASP A 48 -12.25 -14.75 2.62
N ALA A 49 -11.24 -14.67 1.75
CA ALA A 49 -9.96 -15.34 1.92
C ALA A 49 -9.25 -14.97 3.23
N LEU A 50 -9.46 -13.77 3.77
CA LEU A 50 -8.86 -13.36 5.05
C LEU A 50 -9.44 -14.13 6.25
N GLU A 51 -10.72 -14.48 6.19
CA GLU A 51 -11.39 -15.27 7.22
C GLU A 51 -11.15 -16.78 7.00
N GLU A 52 -11.30 -17.26 5.77
CA GLU A 52 -11.12 -18.67 5.40
C GLU A 52 -9.71 -19.20 5.74
N LEU A 53 -8.69 -18.34 5.59
CA LEU A 53 -7.30 -18.69 5.92
C LEU A 53 -6.92 -18.36 7.38
N ASP A 54 -7.89 -18.00 8.22
CA ASP A 54 -7.68 -17.66 9.63
C ASP A 54 -6.54 -16.66 9.86
N LEU A 55 -6.50 -15.59 9.05
CA LEU A 55 -5.45 -14.58 9.19
C LEU A 55 -5.34 -14.05 10.63
N LYS A 56 -6.47 -13.85 11.31
CA LYS A 56 -6.49 -13.38 12.70
C LYS A 56 -5.74 -14.35 13.64
N GLY A 57 -6.04 -15.65 13.56
CA GLY A 57 -5.37 -16.66 14.38
C GLY A 57 -3.87 -16.76 14.07
N LEU A 58 -3.48 -16.61 12.79
CA LEU A 58 -2.07 -16.58 12.40
C LEU A 58 -1.33 -15.37 12.98
N LEU A 59 -1.93 -14.17 12.89
CA LEU A 59 -1.34 -12.96 13.47
C LEU A 59 -1.13 -13.08 14.99
N GLU A 60 -2.11 -13.63 15.70
CA GLU A 60 -2.03 -13.88 17.14
C GLU A 60 -0.94 -14.92 17.47
N ARG A 61 -0.90 -16.03 16.74
CA ARG A 61 0.07 -17.14 16.91
C ARG A 61 1.50 -16.66 16.73
N TYR A 62 1.76 -15.90 15.68
CA TYR A 62 3.10 -15.43 15.36
C TYR A 62 3.43 -14.05 15.94
N LYS A 63 2.53 -13.45 16.72
CA LYS A 63 2.68 -12.11 17.35
C LYS A 63 2.98 -11.01 16.34
N LEU A 64 2.40 -11.11 15.16
CA LEU A 64 2.49 -10.10 14.11
C LEU A 64 1.28 -9.16 14.15
N LYS A 65 1.43 -7.97 13.58
CA LYS A 65 0.32 -7.07 13.26
C LYS A 65 -0.03 -7.15 11.78
N LEU A 66 -1.19 -6.66 11.42
CA LEU A 66 -1.56 -6.43 10.02
C LEU A 66 -1.29 -4.96 9.70
N ALA A 67 -0.37 -4.69 8.77
CA ALA A 67 0.01 -3.35 8.39
C ALA A 67 -1.02 -2.70 7.46
N ALA A 68 -1.46 -3.44 6.45
CA ALA A 68 -2.50 -3.04 5.51
C ALA A 68 -3.01 -4.26 4.71
N VAL A 69 -4.10 -4.07 3.95
CA VAL A 69 -4.67 -5.07 3.04
C VAL A 69 -4.84 -4.45 1.65
N GLY A 70 -4.22 -5.06 0.65
CA GLY A 70 -4.29 -4.60 -0.75
C GLY A 70 -5.61 -4.96 -1.43
N THR A 71 -6.09 -4.09 -2.32
CA THR A 71 -7.29 -4.32 -3.14
C THR A 71 -6.97 -4.67 -4.60
N GLY A 72 -5.69 -4.78 -4.96
CA GLY A 72 -5.23 -4.94 -6.34
C GLY A 72 -5.80 -6.13 -7.10
N ALA A 73 -6.26 -7.18 -6.40
CA ALA A 73 -6.93 -8.34 -7.02
C ALA A 73 -8.16 -7.93 -7.85
N GLY A 74 -8.89 -6.91 -7.44
CA GLY A 74 -10.02 -6.38 -8.20
C GLY A 74 -9.63 -5.96 -9.61
N TRP A 75 -8.46 -5.36 -9.79
CA TRP A 75 -7.93 -5.04 -11.12
C TRP A 75 -7.27 -6.25 -11.80
N VAL A 76 -6.37 -6.93 -11.11
CA VAL A 76 -5.56 -8.00 -11.72
C VAL A 76 -6.44 -9.15 -12.20
N LYS A 77 -7.37 -9.61 -11.37
CA LYS A 77 -8.24 -10.76 -11.61
C LYS A 77 -9.53 -10.40 -12.36
N HIS A 78 -10.17 -9.28 -11.98
CA HIS A 78 -11.52 -8.94 -12.44
C HIS A 78 -11.57 -7.72 -13.38
N LYS A 79 -10.45 -7.02 -13.59
CA LYS A 79 -10.37 -5.78 -14.39
C LYS A 79 -11.33 -4.68 -13.90
N LEU A 80 -11.62 -4.69 -12.61
CA LEU A 80 -12.46 -3.69 -11.95
C LEU A 80 -11.66 -2.41 -11.69
N ARG A 81 -12.29 -1.26 -11.88
CA ARG A 81 -11.71 0.05 -11.58
C ARG A 81 -12.79 1.03 -11.11
N LEU A 82 -12.43 1.87 -10.14
CA LEU A 82 -13.33 2.82 -9.51
C LEU A 82 -13.78 3.95 -10.44
N THR A 83 -13.05 4.16 -11.54
CA THR A 83 -13.29 5.20 -12.53
C THR A 83 -13.72 4.60 -13.89
N ASP A 84 -14.33 3.42 -13.90
CA ASP A 84 -14.88 2.88 -15.15
C ASP A 84 -16.00 3.80 -15.68
N PRO A 85 -16.02 4.16 -16.99
CA PRO A 85 -17.08 5.00 -17.54
C PRO A 85 -18.47 4.35 -17.39
N ASP A 86 -18.54 3.02 -17.44
CA ASP A 86 -19.78 2.28 -17.23
C ASP A 86 -20.09 2.12 -15.75
N ARG A 87 -21.22 2.69 -15.30
CA ARG A 87 -21.70 2.53 -13.94
C ARG A 87 -21.89 1.06 -13.53
N ALA A 88 -22.33 0.21 -14.46
CA ALA A 88 -22.53 -1.22 -14.19
C ALA A 88 -21.21 -1.95 -13.86
N ARG A 89 -20.07 -1.38 -14.24
CA ARG A 89 -18.74 -1.88 -13.91
C ARG A 89 -18.13 -1.15 -12.71
N ARG A 90 -18.43 0.13 -12.54
CA ARG A 90 -17.98 0.94 -11.39
C ARG A 90 -18.54 0.44 -10.06
N GLU A 91 -19.82 0.08 -10.04
CA GLU A 91 -20.49 -0.39 -8.83
C GLU A 91 -19.90 -1.69 -8.27
N PRO A 92 -19.67 -2.76 -9.06
CA PRO A 92 -18.92 -3.93 -8.60
C PRO A 92 -17.50 -3.62 -8.10
N ALA A 93 -16.78 -2.66 -8.73
CA ALA A 93 -15.47 -2.24 -8.26
C ALA A 93 -15.55 -1.64 -6.85
N ARG A 94 -16.55 -0.81 -6.62
CA ARG A 94 -16.82 -0.19 -5.32
C ARG A 94 -17.16 -1.23 -4.25
N GLN A 95 -18.02 -2.18 -4.56
CA GLN A 95 -18.41 -3.28 -3.67
C GLN A 95 -17.23 -4.17 -3.31
N PHE A 96 -16.36 -4.48 -4.29
CA PHE A 96 -15.15 -5.26 -4.05
C PHE A 96 -14.22 -4.55 -3.05
N VAL A 97 -13.92 -3.26 -3.28
CA VAL A 97 -13.09 -2.50 -2.33
C VAL A 97 -13.77 -2.39 -0.97
N GLN A 98 -15.09 -2.18 -0.96
CA GLN A 98 -15.87 -2.08 0.28
C GLN A 98 -15.76 -3.35 1.13
N SER A 99 -15.86 -4.53 0.54
CA SER A 99 -15.71 -5.80 1.28
C SER A 99 -14.32 -5.96 1.89
N ILE A 100 -13.26 -5.56 1.17
CA ILE A 100 -11.89 -5.55 1.70
C ILE A 100 -11.74 -4.54 2.85
N VAL A 101 -12.31 -3.33 2.71
CA VAL A 101 -12.29 -2.31 3.79
C VAL A 101 -12.95 -2.85 5.06
N GLU A 102 -14.07 -3.56 4.93
CA GLU A 102 -14.76 -4.16 6.08
C GLU A 102 -13.95 -5.29 6.73
N ALA A 103 -13.39 -6.19 5.93
CA ALA A 103 -12.59 -7.30 6.42
C ALA A 103 -11.29 -6.82 7.09
N ALA A 104 -10.55 -5.91 6.44
CA ALA A 104 -9.34 -5.28 6.98
C ALA A 104 -9.64 -4.49 8.27
N GLY A 105 -10.72 -3.69 8.24
CA GLY A 105 -11.14 -2.89 9.39
C GLY A 105 -11.49 -3.71 10.62
N LYS A 106 -12.13 -4.87 10.47
CA LYS A 106 -12.37 -5.83 11.57
C LYS A 106 -11.08 -6.36 12.21
N LEU A 107 -9.98 -6.38 11.43
CA LEU A 107 -8.64 -6.75 11.88
C LEU A 107 -7.81 -5.55 12.36
N GLY A 108 -8.38 -4.34 12.35
CA GLY A 108 -7.73 -3.10 12.77
C GLY A 108 -6.68 -2.59 11.78
N ALA A 109 -6.80 -2.94 10.50
CA ALA A 109 -5.87 -2.54 9.45
C ALA A 109 -6.56 -1.71 8.34
N PRO A 110 -5.85 -0.77 7.69
CA PRO A 110 -6.35 -0.05 6.53
C PRO A 110 -6.38 -0.93 5.27
N ALA A 111 -7.24 -0.56 4.31
CA ALA A 111 -7.20 -1.08 2.95
C ALA A 111 -6.48 -0.10 2.02
N ILE A 112 -5.78 -0.63 0.99
CA ILE A 112 -5.00 0.13 0.00
C ILE A 112 -5.76 0.20 -1.31
N ILE A 113 -5.90 1.38 -1.89
CA ILE A 113 -6.35 1.62 -3.26
C ILE A 113 -5.17 2.12 -4.08
N GLY A 114 -4.58 1.21 -4.86
CA GLY A 114 -3.57 1.51 -5.88
C GLY A 114 -4.16 1.31 -7.29
N SER A 115 -3.91 0.16 -7.92
CA SER A 115 -4.29 -0.15 -9.31
C SER A 115 -5.80 -0.05 -9.59
N MET A 116 -6.66 -0.22 -8.57
CA MET A 116 -8.12 -0.07 -8.73
C MET A 116 -8.60 1.37 -8.91
N GLN A 117 -7.76 2.38 -8.73
CA GLN A 117 -8.10 3.78 -9.03
C GLN A 117 -8.50 3.98 -10.50
N GLY A 118 -7.88 3.22 -11.41
CA GLY A 118 -8.15 3.31 -12.84
C GLY A 118 -7.35 4.42 -13.54
N ARG A 119 -7.92 4.93 -14.64
CA ARG A 119 -7.30 5.96 -15.50
C ARG A 119 -8.40 6.83 -16.12
N TRP A 120 -8.08 8.06 -16.51
CA TRP A 120 -8.91 8.86 -17.41
C TRP A 120 -8.47 8.66 -18.87
N GLY A 121 -9.33 8.98 -19.82
CA GLY A 121 -9.19 8.68 -21.25
C GLY A 121 -10.26 7.69 -21.73
N ASP A 122 -10.11 7.15 -22.92
CA ASP A 122 -11.03 6.15 -23.51
C ASP A 122 -12.50 6.58 -23.47
N GLY A 123 -12.77 7.85 -23.77
CA GLY A 123 -14.12 8.42 -23.82
C GLY A 123 -14.58 9.08 -22.53
N MET A 124 -13.77 9.13 -21.51
CA MET A 124 -14.03 9.84 -20.24
C MET A 124 -12.98 10.94 -20.03
N ASP A 125 -13.38 12.15 -19.77
CA ASP A 125 -12.47 13.25 -19.48
C ASP A 125 -11.90 13.15 -18.05
N ARG A 126 -10.89 13.98 -17.79
CA ARG A 126 -10.18 13.95 -16.50
C ARG A 126 -11.06 14.39 -15.34
N ASP A 127 -11.93 15.37 -15.55
CA ASP A 127 -12.75 15.95 -14.48
C ASP A 127 -13.83 14.94 -14.06
N GLU A 128 -14.47 14.29 -15.04
CA GLU A 128 -15.44 13.23 -14.78
C GLU A 128 -14.80 12.05 -14.03
N ALA A 129 -13.64 11.59 -14.50
CA ALA A 129 -12.91 10.50 -13.85
C ALA A 129 -12.47 10.87 -12.44
N THR A 130 -12.01 12.11 -12.23
CA THR A 130 -11.62 12.63 -10.91
C THR A 130 -12.83 12.69 -9.98
N PHE A 131 -13.99 13.09 -10.49
CA PHE A 131 -15.24 13.09 -9.72
C PHE A 131 -15.61 11.67 -9.24
N TYR A 132 -15.55 10.66 -10.12
CA TYR A 132 -15.84 9.27 -9.71
C TYR A 132 -14.85 8.74 -8.69
N LEU A 133 -13.55 9.06 -8.85
CA LEU A 133 -12.53 8.68 -7.88
C LEU A 133 -12.78 9.35 -6.51
N ALA A 134 -13.01 10.64 -6.48
CA ALA A 134 -13.25 11.39 -5.26
C ALA A 134 -14.52 10.92 -4.53
N ASP A 135 -15.61 10.62 -5.26
CA ASP A 135 -16.83 10.08 -4.70
C ASP A 135 -16.58 8.68 -4.09
N ALA A 136 -15.86 7.80 -4.79
CA ALA A 136 -15.50 6.49 -4.29
C ALA A 136 -14.63 6.59 -3.02
N LEU A 137 -13.54 7.37 -3.06
CA LEU A 137 -12.64 7.57 -1.92
C LEU A 137 -13.38 8.17 -0.71
N THR A 138 -14.29 9.12 -0.94
CA THR A 138 -15.11 9.70 0.14
C THR A 138 -15.97 8.64 0.80
N GLY A 139 -16.69 7.84 0.03
CA GLY A 139 -17.58 6.80 0.57
C GLY A 139 -16.82 5.71 1.32
N LEU A 140 -15.75 5.20 0.72
CA LEU A 140 -14.89 4.15 1.29
C LEU A 140 -14.10 4.66 2.53
N GLY A 141 -13.63 5.90 2.50
CA GLY A 141 -12.97 6.53 3.64
C GLY A 141 -13.90 6.67 4.86
N LYS A 142 -15.15 7.11 4.63
CA LYS A 142 -16.19 7.14 5.68
C LYS A 142 -16.50 5.75 6.24
N GLN A 143 -16.42 4.71 5.41
CA GLN A 143 -16.62 3.34 5.86
C GLN A 143 -15.44 2.85 6.71
N ALA A 144 -14.21 3.08 6.28
CA ALA A 144 -12.99 2.74 7.04
C ALA A 144 -12.98 3.42 8.42
N ALA A 145 -13.47 4.66 8.50
CA ALA A 145 -13.58 5.40 9.76
C ALA A 145 -14.43 4.69 10.83
N ARG A 146 -15.40 3.85 10.44
CA ARG A 146 -16.22 3.07 11.37
C ARG A 146 -15.40 2.05 12.16
N PHE A 147 -14.25 1.66 11.64
CA PHE A 147 -13.31 0.73 12.27
C PHE A 147 -12.13 1.44 12.94
N GLY A 148 -12.09 2.78 12.90
CA GLY A 148 -11.02 3.58 13.48
C GLY A 148 -9.71 3.49 12.70
N VAL A 149 -9.75 3.12 11.42
CA VAL A 149 -8.60 3.03 10.52
C VAL A 149 -8.79 3.94 9.31
N PRO A 150 -7.71 4.50 8.71
CA PRO A 150 -7.83 5.24 7.47
C PRO A 150 -8.06 4.31 6.27
N LEU A 151 -8.53 4.89 5.16
CA LEU A 151 -8.35 4.31 3.84
C LEU A 151 -7.02 4.82 3.27
N LEU A 152 -6.25 3.97 2.60
CA LEU A 152 -5.00 4.36 1.96
C LEU A 152 -5.20 4.53 0.46
N TYR A 153 -4.81 5.69 -0.06
CA TYR A 153 -4.79 5.98 -1.49
C TYR A 153 -3.34 6.11 -1.96
N GLU A 154 -2.97 5.35 -2.97
CA GLU A 154 -1.62 5.26 -3.49
C GLU A 154 -1.48 5.99 -4.82
N PRO A 155 -0.72 7.08 -4.90
CA PRO A 155 -0.20 7.60 -6.15
C PRO A 155 0.73 6.59 -6.81
N LEU A 156 0.48 6.26 -8.08
CA LEU A 156 1.28 5.32 -8.85
C LEU A 156 2.06 6.03 -9.95
N ASN A 157 3.17 5.45 -10.40
CA ASN A 157 3.94 6.00 -11.49
C ASN A 157 3.14 6.13 -12.81
N ARG A 158 3.65 6.93 -13.75
CA ARG A 158 3.02 7.26 -15.05
C ARG A 158 2.73 6.06 -15.94
N TYR A 159 3.38 4.91 -15.71
CA TYR A 159 3.14 3.71 -16.48
C TYR A 159 1.89 2.97 -16.02
N GLU A 160 1.46 3.19 -14.76
CA GLU A 160 0.35 2.50 -14.12
C GLU A 160 -0.93 3.33 -14.03
N THR A 161 -0.82 4.65 -13.84
CA THR A 161 -1.98 5.56 -13.83
C THR A 161 -1.65 6.91 -14.47
N ASN A 162 -2.69 7.71 -14.73
CA ASN A 162 -2.56 9.10 -15.15
C ASN A 162 -3.35 10.07 -14.25
N PHE A 163 -3.74 9.63 -13.04
CA PHE A 163 -4.45 10.46 -12.07
C PHE A 163 -3.51 11.25 -11.17
N ALA A 164 -2.90 10.56 -10.22
CA ALA A 164 -1.95 11.10 -9.27
C ALA A 164 -0.64 10.33 -9.40
N ASN A 165 0.41 11.01 -9.81
CA ASN A 165 1.73 10.40 -9.98
C ASN A 165 2.71 10.86 -8.89
N THR A 166 2.40 11.96 -8.20
CA THR A 166 3.20 12.50 -7.10
C THR A 166 2.39 12.56 -5.81
N LEU A 167 3.06 12.67 -4.65
CA LEU A 167 2.37 12.92 -3.38
C LEU A 167 1.59 14.23 -3.42
N ALA A 168 2.11 15.26 -4.09
CA ALA A 168 1.42 16.52 -4.26
C ALA A 168 0.11 16.38 -5.06
N ASP A 169 0.07 15.52 -6.08
CA ASP A 169 -1.16 15.17 -6.80
C ASP A 169 -2.15 14.47 -5.90
N GLY A 170 -1.67 13.47 -5.14
CA GLY A 170 -2.48 12.75 -4.16
C GLY A 170 -3.08 13.69 -3.13
N SER A 171 -2.30 14.57 -2.52
CA SER A 171 -2.76 15.58 -1.56
C SER A 171 -3.81 16.52 -2.16
N ARG A 172 -3.68 16.87 -3.46
CA ARG A 172 -4.73 17.64 -4.15
C ARG A 172 -6.06 16.90 -4.27
N ILE A 173 -6.02 15.59 -4.49
CA ILE A 173 -7.22 14.75 -4.49
C ILE A 173 -7.80 14.68 -3.07
N LEU A 174 -7.00 14.41 -2.04
CA LEU A 174 -7.46 14.35 -0.66
C LEU A 174 -8.22 15.61 -0.24
N ARG A 175 -7.75 16.79 -0.63
CA ARG A 175 -8.41 18.07 -0.35
C ARG A 175 -9.80 18.24 -0.99
N GLN A 176 -10.16 17.45 -1.98
CA GLN A 176 -11.48 17.47 -2.64
C GLN A 176 -12.48 16.53 -1.95
N LEU A 177 -12.01 15.65 -1.08
CA LEU A 177 -12.85 14.65 -0.43
C LEU A 177 -13.73 15.27 0.67
N GLN A 178 -14.91 14.68 0.86
CA GLN A 178 -15.80 15.03 1.97
C GLN A 178 -15.57 14.12 3.20
N THR A 179 -14.29 13.82 3.46
CA THR A 179 -13.81 13.06 4.61
C THR A 179 -12.32 13.35 4.78
N ASP A 180 -11.83 13.32 6.00
CA ASP A 180 -10.41 13.41 6.37
C ASP A 180 -9.77 12.03 6.63
N ASN A 181 -10.58 10.97 6.51
CA ASN A 181 -10.18 9.59 6.81
C ASN A 181 -9.57 8.83 5.61
N VAL A 182 -9.01 9.56 4.64
CA VAL A 182 -8.19 9.00 3.57
C VAL A 182 -6.77 9.55 3.73
N LYS A 183 -5.78 8.66 3.70
CA LYS A 183 -4.37 9.01 3.78
C LYS A 183 -3.63 8.51 2.54
N LEU A 184 -2.48 9.10 2.26
CA LEU A 184 -1.63 8.65 1.16
C LEU A 184 -0.78 7.45 1.58
N LEU A 185 -0.59 6.53 0.66
CA LEU A 185 0.50 5.58 0.69
C LEU A 185 1.64 6.16 -0.17
N ALA A 186 2.80 6.35 0.44
CA ALA A 186 4.01 6.79 -0.23
C ALA A 186 4.84 5.55 -0.62
N ASP A 187 4.75 5.12 -1.89
CA ASP A 187 5.61 4.05 -2.39
C ASP A 187 6.93 4.65 -2.93
N LEU A 188 8.04 4.33 -2.27
CA LEU A 188 9.35 4.89 -2.62
C LEU A 188 9.82 4.47 -4.02
N PHE A 189 9.36 3.34 -4.55
CA PHE A 189 9.63 2.95 -5.94
C PHE A 189 8.88 3.88 -6.91
N HIS A 190 7.57 4.08 -6.74
CA HIS A 190 6.80 4.99 -7.58
C HIS A 190 7.33 6.42 -7.50
N MET A 191 7.64 6.88 -6.29
CA MET A 191 8.23 8.19 -6.05
C MET A 191 9.60 8.35 -6.70
N SER A 192 10.43 7.30 -6.79
CA SER A 192 11.74 7.36 -7.46
C SER A 192 11.64 7.65 -8.97
N ILE A 193 10.48 7.38 -9.57
CA ILE A 193 10.21 7.63 -10.99
C ILE A 193 9.62 9.03 -11.21
N GLU A 194 8.79 9.51 -10.27
CA GLU A 194 7.94 10.69 -10.48
C GLU A 194 8.39 11.95 -9.73
N GLU A 195 8.99 11.80 -8.55
CA GLU A 195 9.36 12.94 -7.72
C GLU A 195 10.75 13.47 -8.08
N VAL A 196 10.89 14.79 -8.13
CA VAL A 196 12.19 15.45 -8.33
C VAL A 196 13.09 15.30 -7.10
N ASP A 197 12.48 15.37 -5.90
CA ASP A 197 13.12 15.17 -4.59
C ASP A 197 12.14 14.43 -3.69
N VAL A 198 12.38 13.13 -3.50
CA VAL A 198 11.54 12.26 -2.70
C VAL A 198 11.45 12.71 -1.24
N ALA A 199 12.56 13.18 -0.66
CA ALA A 199 12.58 13.65 0.72
C ALA A 199 11.82 14.96 0.91
N ALA A 200 11.88 15.86 -0.06
CA ALA A 200 11.07 17.08 -0.07
C ALA A 200 9.59 16.77 -0.20
N ALA A 201 9.21 15.89 -1.13
CA ALA A 201 7.82 15.45 -1.34
C ALA A 201 7.22 14.83 -0.06
N LEU A 202 7.97 14.00 0.66
CA LEU A 202 7.55 13.46 1.95
C LEU A 202 7.29 14.57 2.98
N ARG A 203 8.21 15.52 3.12
CA ARG A 203 8.03 16.66 4.07
C ARG A 203 6.82 17.52 3.73
N GLU A 204 6.60 17.81 2.45
CA GLU A 204 5.46 18.60 1.98
C GLU A 204 4.12 17.91 2.19
N ALA A 205 4.09 16.55 2.15
CA ALA A 205 2.93 15.73 2.42
C ALA A 205 2.76 15.37 3.92
N THR A 206 3.43 16.11 4.83
CA THR A 206 3.28 15.90 6.28
C THR A 206 1.81 15.97 6.69
N GLY A 207 1.35 14.93 7.40
CA GLY A 207 -0.04 14.78 7.83
C GLY A 207 -0.95 14.07 6.82
N ASP A 208 -0.58 14.01 5.55
CA ASP A 208 -1.32 13.26 4.52
C ASP A 208 -0.85 11.80 4.41
N VAL A 209 0.42 11.50 4.64
CA VAL A 209 0.99 10.15 4.54
C VAL A 209 0.58 9.29 5.74
N GLY A 210 -0.06 8.14 5.47
CA GLY A 210 -0.47 7.15 6.45
C GLY A 210 0.25 5.80 6.34
N HIS A 211 0.92 5.53 5.21
CA HIS A 211 1.64 4.28 4.97
C HIS A 211 2.82 4.51 4.02
N VAL A 212 3.83 3.63 4.08
CA VAL A 212 5.01 3.74 3.20
C VAL A 212 5.40 2.36 2.67
N HIS A 213 5.52 2.23 1.34
CA HIS A 213 6.17 1.07 0.73
C HIS A 213 7.68 1.30 0.68
N PHE A 214 8.41 0.41 1.34
CA PHE A 214 9.85 0.46 1.54
C PHE A 214 10.57 -0.37 0.49
N ALA A 215 10.71 0.22 -0.70
CA ALA A 215 11.34 -0.39 -1.86
C ALA A 215 12.45 0.51 -2.40
N ASP A 216 13.46 -0.08 -3.03
CA ASP A 216 14.49 0.67 -3.75
C ASP A 216 14.02 1.08 -5.16
N SER A 217 14.78 1.93 -5.84
CA SER A 217 14.49 2.47 -7.18
C SER A 217 14.25 1.43 -8.28
N ASN A 218 14.68 0.20 -8.07
CA ASN A 218 14.47 -0.94 -8.97
C ASN A 218 13.44 -1.94 -8.44
N ARG A 219 12.66 -1.54 -7.44
CA ARG A 219 11.64 -2.33 -6.73
C ARG A 219 12.20 -3.61 -6.08
N ARG A 220 13.49 -3.59 -5.71
CA ARG A 220 14.15 -4.62 -4.90
C ARG A 220 14.23 -4.19 -3.43
N PRO A 221 14.67 -5.08 -2.52
CA PRO A 221 14.99 -4.70 -1.16
C PRO A 221 15.91 -3.48 -1.10
N VAL A 222 15.61 -2.56 -0.18
CA VAL A 222 16.38 -1.33 0.00
C VAL A 222 17.87 -1.63 0.19
N GLY A 223 18.72 -0.90 -0.56
CA GLY A 223 20.15 -1.09 -0.64
C GLY A 223 20.61 -1.91 -1.86
N GLU A 224 19.68 -2.36 -2.71
CA GLU A 224 19.97 -3.07 -3.96
C GLU A 224 19.69 -2.23 -5.21
N GLY A 225 19.31 -0.97 -5.05
CA GLY A 225 19.10 0.02 -6.11
C GLY A 225 19.96 1.26 -5.91
N HIS A 226 19.40 2.41 -6.28
CA HIS A 226 20.12 3.70 -6.28
C HIS A 226 19.55 4.71 -5.26
N THR A 227 18.55 4.33 -4.47
CA THR A 227 17.89 5.25 -3.54
C THR A 227 18.78 5.55 -2.35
N ASN A 228 19.09 6.83 -2.14
CA ASN A 228 19.71 7.27 -0.89
C ASN A 228 18.66 7.35 0.22
N MET A 229 18.61 6.37 1.11
CA MET A 229 17.61 6.30 2.18
C MET A 229 17.81 7.30 3.31
N THR A 230 19.02 7.81 3.53
CA THR A 230 19.32 8.71 4.64
C THR A 230 18.40 9.95 4.67
N PRO A 231 18.28 10.76 3.59
CA PRO A 231 17.39 11.92 3.60
C PRO A 231 15.90 11.54 3.72
N LEU A 232 15.49 10.36 3.22
CA LEU A 232 14.12 9.88 3.30
C LEU A 232 13.74 9.52 4.74
N MET A 233 14.61 8.77 5.43
CA MET A 233 14.41 8.41 6.82
C MET A 233 14.39 9.64 7.73
N TYR A 234 15.24 10.63 7.43
CA TYR A 234 15.22 11.90 8.12
C TYR A 234 13.90 12.64 7.91
N ALA A 235 13.39 12.70 6.66
CA ALA A 235 12.10 13.29 6.34
C ALA A 235 10.96 12.61 7.10
N LEU A 236 10.88 11.27 7.07
CA LEU A 236 9.85 10.50 7.78
C LEU A 236 9.84 10.77 9.29
N ARG A 237 11.01 10.87 9.90
CA ARG A 237 11.09 11.21 11.34
C ARG A 237 10.67 12.64 11.61
N HIS A 238 11.12 13.57 10.79
CA HIS A 238 10.81 15.00 10.96
C HIS A 238 9.30 15.26 10.84
N MET A 239 8.60 14.52 9.97
CA MET A 239 7.14 14.60 9.86
C MET A 239 6.40 13.81 10.95
N GLY A 240 7.12 13.19 11.91
CA GLY A 240 6.53 12.43 13.00
C GLY A 240 5.90 11.09 12.58
N TYR A 241 6.33 10.53 11.44
CA TYR A 241 5.81 9.25 10.97
C TYR A 241 6.13 8.11 11.94
N ASP A 242 5.12 7.35 12.36
CA ASP A 242 5.23 6.22 13.29
C ASP A 242 4.54 4.94 12.79
N GLY A 243 4.17 4.94 11.49
CA GLY A 243 3.53 3.83 10.79
C GLY A 243 4.51 2.71 10.40
N TYR A 244 4.14 1.97 9.37
CA TYR A 244 4.91 0.86 8.84
C TYR A 244 5.72 1.27 7.61
N LEU A 245 6.96 0.73 7.51
CA LEU A 245 7.70 0.61 6.27
C LEU A 245 7.48 -0.81 5.77
N SER A 246 6.62 -0.99 4.79
CA SER A 246 6.20 -2.28 4.27
C SER A 246 6.95 -2.60 2.98
N ALA A 247 7.58 -3.77 2.91
CA ALA A 247 8.35 -4.17 1.74
C ALA A 247 7.44 -4.73 0.64
N GLU A 248 7.04 -3.88 -0.30
CA GLU A 248 6.46 -4.30 -1.57
C GLU A 248 7.58 -4.36 -2.62
N VAL A 249 8.30 -5.49 -2.66
CA VAL A 249 9.52 -5.66 -3.46
C VAL A 249 9.54 -6.99 -4.19
N PHE A 250 10.28 -7.04 -5.31
CA PHE A 250 10.52 -8.30 -6.00
C PHE A 250 11.31 -9.28 -5.12
N PRO A 251 10.93 -10.57 -5.09
CA PRO A 251 11.57 -11.59 -4.24
C PRO A 251 12.89 -12.10 -4.85
N TYR A 252 13.88 -11.22 -5.02
CA TYR A 252 15.17 -11.57 -5.59
C TYR A 252 16.25 -11.80 -4.52
N PRO A 253 17.11 -12.83 -4.70
CA PRO A 253 17.04 -13.91 -5.69
C PRO A 253 15.95 -14.94 -5.38
N ASP A 254 15.42 -14.93 -4.16
CA ASP A 254 14.34 -15.76 -3.62
C ASP A 254 13.62 -15.02 -2.47
N PRO A 255 12.40 -15.45 -2.08
CA PRO A 255 11.62 -14.81 -1.03
C PRO A 255 12.35 -14.66 0.32
N ALA A 256 13.03 -15.71 0.77
CA ALA A 256 13.70 -15.70 2.08
C ALA A 256 14.88 -14.71 2.10
N SER A 257 15.64 -14.67 1.02
CA SER A 257 16.74 -13.70 0.83
C SER A 257 16.23 -12.28 0.77
N ALA A 258 15.17 -12.02 0.01
CA ALA A 258 14.55 -10.69 -0.09
C ALA A 258 14.02 -10.20 1.25
N ALA A 259 13.30 -11.06 1.99
CA ALA A 259 12.80 -10.74 3.32
C ALA A 259 13.94 -10.41 4.31
N ARG A 260 15.01 -11.22 4.32
CA ARG A 260 16.19 -10.99 5.17
C ARG A 260 16.87 -9.68 4.85
N ARG A 261 17.13 -9.40 3.57
CA ARG A 261 17.75 -8.14 3.14
C ARG A 261 16.91 -6.93 3.50
N THR A 262 15.59 -7.05 3.36
CA THR A 262 14.65 -6.00 3.77
C THR A 262 14.75 -5.68 5.25
N ILE A 263 14.65 -6.68 6.13
CA ILE A 263 14.67 -6.43 7.58
C ILE A 263 16.04 -5.93 8.03
N ASP A 264 17.13 -6.40 7.41
CA ASP A 264 18.48 -5.92 7.73
C ASP A 264 18.66 -4.46 7.28
N SER A 265 18.12 -4.08 6.12
CA SER A 265 18.14 -2.68 5.66
C SER A 265 17.25 -1.78 6.50
N PHE A 266 16.06 -2.26 6.88
CA PHE A 266 15.18 -1.54 7.81
C PHE A 266 15.90 -1.23 9.13
N ARG A 267 16.57 -2.21 9.72
CA ARG A 267 17.32 -2.03 10.97
C ARG A 267 18.44 -1.01 10.81
N ARG A 268 19.24 -1.10 9.76
CA ARG A 268 20.30 -0.09 9.48
C ARG A 268 19.70 1.31 9.34
N CYS A 269 18.70 1.49 8.47
CA CYS A 269 18.08 2.78 8.22
C CYS A 269 17.42 3.40 9.47
N THR A 270 16.90 2.56 10.38
CA THR A 270 16.27 3.04 11.61
C THR A 270 17.25 3.32 12.73
N LEU A 271 18.42 2.66 12.78
CA LEU A 271 19.49 2.88 13.75
C LEU A 271 20.34 4.11 13.39
N ASP A 272 20.82 4.18 12.13
CA ASP A 272 21.72 5.25 11.67
C ASP A 272 21.09 6.65 11.74
N ALA A 273 19.79 6.71 11.67
CA ALA A 273 19.06 7.95 11.82
C ALA A 273 18.76 8.31 13.31
N ALA A 274 19.26 7.53 14.30
CA ALA A 274 19.15 7.83 15.74
C ALA A 274 20.40 8.51 16.30
N SER A 275 21.49 8.55 15.53
CA SER A 275 22.74 9.25 15.81
C SER A 275 22.78 10.61 15.13
#